data_d77c19a569c6084780a4e8fa2a11b488
#
_entry.id   d77c19a569c6084780a4e8fa2a11b488
#
_cell.length_a   1.000
_cell.length_b   1.000
_cell.length_c   1.000
_cell.angle_alpha   90.00
_cell.angle_beta   90.00
_cell.angle_gamma   90.00
#
_symmetry.space_group_name_H-M   'P 1'
#
loop_
_entity.id
_entity.type
_entity.pdbx_description
1 polymer ?
#
loop_
_entity_poly.entity_id
_entity_poly.type
_entity_poly.pdbx_seq_one_letter_code
_entity_poly.pdbx_strand_id
1 'polypeptide(L)'
;MTVTVVVGNPKPASRTLAAARLLAAGLRPDAEPEVIDLVAFGPALLSWGDAAVAEAVRTVADSELVVFASPTFKATYTGLLKLFLEQFDGGTGLAGVLAVPLMLGAGPAHALAPDLLLKPVLVELGATAALPGLYLSDRTYETDGVIDAYTARWRPVAAALAAAPNPAH
;
A
#
# COMPACT_ATOMS: atom_id res chain seq x y z
N MET A 1 17.54 1.70 0.12
CA MET A 1 16.25 1.40 0.78
C MET A 1 15.15 1.58 -0.24
N THR A 2 14.44 0.50 -0.55
CA THR A 2 13.45 0.45 -1.64
C THR A 2 12.06 0.75 -1.12
N VAL A 3 11.36 1.67 -1.79
CA VAL A 3 9.98 2.06 -1.46
C VAL A 3 9.10 1.81 -2.68
N THR A 4 7.98 1.14 -2.47
CA THR A 4 7.02 0.87 -3.54
C THR A 4 5.62 1.37 -3.16
N VAL A 5 4.89 1.84 -4.15
CA VAL A 5 3.48 2.22 -4.04
C VAL A 5 2.65 1.30 -4.94
N VAL A 6 1.75 0.54 -4.35
CA VAL A 6 0.80 -0.32 -5.06
C VAL A 6 -0.57 0.34 -5.05
N VAL A 7 -1.15 0.56 -6.23
CA VAL A 7 -2.41 1.31 -6.37
C VAL A 7 -3.50 0.45 -6.99
N GLY A 8 -4.51 0.12 -6.20
CA GLY A 8 -5.69 -0.66 -6.61
C GLY A 8 -6.86 0.21 -7.05
N ASN A 9 -6.63 1.23 -7.88
CA ASN A 9 -7.72 2.05 -8.42
C ASN A 9 -7.97 1.69 -9.89
N PRO A 10 -9.21 1.40 -10.31
CA PRO A 10 -9.52 1.08 -11.71
C PRO A 10 -9.34 2.27 -12.67
N LYS A 11 -9.16 3.49 -12.16
CA LYS A 11 -8.89 4.68 -12.95
C LYS A 11 -7.39 4.98 -12.93
N PRO A 12 -6.71 5.06 -14.09
CA PRO A 12 -5.30 5.45 -14.16
C PRO A 12 -5.10 6.91 -13.69
N ALA A 13 -3.90 7.24 -13.24
CA ALA A 13 -3.53 8.57 -12.74
C ALA A 13 -4.54 9.10 -11.69
N SER A 14 -4.95 8.23 -10.78
CA SER A 14 -6.02 8.50 -9.82
C SER A 14 -5.56 9.36 -8.64
N ARG A 15 -6.53 9.95 -7.93
CA ARG A 15 -6.28 10.59 -6.62
C ARG A 15 -5.66 9.62 -5.60
N THR A 16 -6.00 8.34 -5.69
CA THR A 16 -5.39 7.29 -4.87
C THR A 16 -3.88 7.18 -5.11
N LEU A 17 -3.46 7.23 -6.37
CA LEU A 17 -2.03 7.25 -6.74
C LEU A 17 -1.34 8.50 -6.21
N ALA A 18 -1.94 9.68 -6.40
CA ALA A 18 -1.36 10.94 -5.93
C ALA A 18 -1.18 10.94 -4.39
N ALA A 19 -2.20 10.54 -3.64
CA ALA A 19 -2.13 10.45 -2.19
C ALA A 19 -1.09 9.42 -1.71
N ALA A 20 -0.99 8.28 -2.39
CA ALA A 20 -0.02 7.25 -2.05
C ALA A 20 1.44 7.70 -2.27
N ARG A 21 1.70 8.45 -3.35
CA ARG A 21 3.01 9.07 -3.58
C ARG A 21 3.36 10.10 -2.50
N LEU A 22 2.41 10.96 -2.11
CA LEU A 22 2.62 11.94 -1.04
C LEU A 22 2.94 11.25 0.29
N LEU A 23 2.20 10.18 0.62
CA LEU A 23 2.44 9.40 1.83
C LEU A 23 3.82 8.74 1.81
N ALA A 24 4.17 8.08 0.70
CA ALA A 24 5.48 7.43 0.55
C ALA A 24 6.63 8.43 0.67
N ALA A 25 6.56 9.57 -0.03
CA ALA A 25 7.55 10.64 0.07
C ALA A 25 7.65 11.23 1.48
N GLY A 26 6.52 11.36 2.18
CA GLY A 26 6.49 11.83 3.56
C GLY A 26 7.10 10.85 4.55
N LEU A 27 6.92 9.54 4.37
CA LEU A 27 7.53 8.50 5.21
C LEU A 27 9.01 8.29 4.88
N ARG A 28 9.39 8.44 3.62
CA ARG A 28 10.75 8.18 3.09
C ARG A 28 11.19 9.28 2.12
N PRO A 29 11.54 10.48 2.63
CA PRO A 29 11.88 11.62 1.79
C PRO A 29 13.17 11.44 0.97
N ASP A 30 14.01 10.47 1.34
CA ASP A 30 15.29 10.21 0.68
C ASP A 30 15.18 9.14 -0.44
N ALA A 31 13.98 8.63 -0.72
CA ALA A 31 13.73 7.59 -1.71
C ALA A 31 12.62 8.01 -2.69
N GLU A 32 12.87 7.83 -3.99
CA GLU A 32 11.82 7.93 -5.00
C GLU A 32 11.05 6.60 -5.03
N PRO A 33 9.74 6.59 -4.81
CA PRO A 33 8.97 5.34 -4.78
C PRO A 33 8.79 4.76 -6.19
N GLU A 34 9.01 3.46 -6.31
CA GLU A 34 8.54 2.72 -7.48
C GLU A 34 7.00 2.63 -7.45
N VAL A 35 6.36 2.80 -8.60
CA VAL A 35 4.90 2.84 -8.69
C VAL A 35 4.37 1.68 -9.50
N ILE A 36 3.52 0.89 -8.88
CA ILE A 36 2.76 -0.21 -9.48
C ILE A 36 1.29 0.19 -9.50
N ASP A 37 0.84 0.75 -10.63
CA ASP A 37 -0.58 1.10 -10.84
C ASP A 37 -1.28 -0.11 -11.49
N LEU A 38 -2.04 -0.84 -10.68
CA LEU A 38 -2.61 -2.15 -11.04
C LEU A 38 -3.56 -2.12 -12.24
N VAL A 39 -4.16 -0.96 -12.53
CA VAL A 39 -5.03 -0.84 -13.71
C VAL A 39 -4.28 -1.08 -15.02
N ALA A 40 -2.97 -0.86 -15.04
CA ALA A 40 -2.14 -1.08 -16.24
C ALA A 40 -2.04 -2.55 -16.63
N PHE A 41 -2.20 -3.48 -15.69
CA PHE A 41 -2.16 -4.93 -15.98
C PHE A 41 -3.46 -5.44 -16.61
N GLY A 42 -4.58 -4.78 -16.36
CA GLY A 42 -5.86 -5.18 -16.91
C GLY A 42 -6.19 -6.66 -16.69
N PRO A 43 -6.55 -7.43 -17.75
CA PRO A 43 -6.88 -8.85 -17.61
C PRO A 43 -5.74 -9.75 -17.13
N ALA A 44 -4.47 -9.31 -17.24
CA ALA A 44 -3.32 -10.10 -16.82
C ALA A 44 -3.37 -10.45 -15.32
N LEU A 45 -4.01 -9.63 -14.49
CA LEU A 45 -4.24 -9.93 -13.07
C LEU A 45 -5.09 -11.18 -12.83
N LEU A 46 -5.87 -11.62 -13.80
CA LEU A 46 -6.65 -12.86 -13.72
C LEU A 46 -5.86 -14.09 -14.19
N SER A 47 -4.65 -13.89 -14.72
CA SER A 47 -3.83 -14.95 -15.29
C SER A 47 -2.71 -15.31 -14.34
N TRP A 48 -2.80 -16.49 -13.71
CA TRP A 48 -1.71 -17.00 -12.88
C TRP A 48 -0.47 -17.25 -13.74
N GLY A 49 0.67 -16.69 -13.30
CA GLY A 49 1.95 -16.83 -14.00
C GLY A 49 2.18 -15.83 -15.14
N ASP A 50 1.37 -14.77 -15.25
CA ASP A 50 1.69 -13.66 -16.15
C ASP A 50 3.04 -13.03 -15.75
N ALA A 51 3.95 -12.85 -16.72
CA ALA A 51 5.32 -12.43 -16.45
C ALA A 51 5.41 -11.00 -15.90
N ALA A 52 4.55 -10.08 -16.35
CA ALA A 52 4.56 -8.71 -15.89
C ALA A 52 3.97 -8.60 -14.47
N VAL A 53 2.93 -9.38 -14.16
CA VAL A 53 2.36 -9.46 -12.81
C VAL A 53 3.37 -10.10 -11.86
N ALA A 54 4.03 -11.19 -12.28
CA ALA A 54 5.06 -11.85 -11.47
C ALA A 54 6.26 -10.93 -11.17
N GLU A 55 6.67 -10.08 -12.12
CA GLU A 55 7.70 -9.06 -11.90
C GLU A 55 7.26 -8.03 -10.86
N ALA A 56 6.02 -7.53 -10.98
CA ALA A 56 5.47 -6.59 -9.99
C ALA A 56 5.37 -7.21 -8.59
N VAL A 57 5.00 -8.49 -8.48
CA VAL A 57 4.99 -9.23 -7.20
C VAL A 57 6.40 -9.28 -6.60
N ARG A 58 7.44 -9.61 -7.40
CA ARG A 58 8.83 -9.60 -6.92
C ARG A 58 9.27 -8.22 -6.45
N THR A 59 9.00 -7.17 -7.25
CA THR A 59 9.31 -5.78 -6.87
C THR A 59 8.73 -5.42 -5.51
N VAL A 60 7.48 -5.80 -5.27
CA VAL A 60 6.81 -5.54 -3.98
C VAL A 60 7.43 -6.38 -2.86
N ALA A 61 7.69 -7.66 -3.09
CA ALA A 61 8.28 -8.56 -2.09
C ALA A 61 9.71 -8.15 -1.69
N ASP A 62 10.47 -7.56 -2.63
CA ASP A 62 11.84 -7.07 -2.40
C ASP A 62 11.90 -5.66 -1.80
N SER A 63 10.75 -5.02 -1.57
CA SER A 63 10.68 -3.67 -1.03
C SER A 63 10.75 -3.66 0.50
N GLU A 64 11.44 -2.66 1.06
CA GLU A 64 11.50 -2.45 2.52
C GLU A 64 10.23 -1.80 3.08
N LEU A 65 9.62 -0.89 2.30
CA LEU A 65 8.37 -0.23 2.65
C LEU A 65 7.43 -0.22 1.43
N VAL A 66 6.19 -0.63 1.65
CA VAL A 66 5.15 -0.60 0.60
C VAL A 66 3.90 0.10 1.11
N VAL A 67 3.46 1.11 0.37
CA VAL A 67 2.14 1.72 0.56
C VAL A 67 1.14 0.98 -0.33
N PHE A 68 0.21 0.23 0.28
CA PHE A 68 -0.89 -0.41 -0.41
C PHE A 68 -2.11 0.52 -0.40
N ALA A 69 -2.45 1.07 -1.56
CA ALA A 69 -3.44 2.14 -1.68
C ALA A 69 -4.66 1.70 -2.49
N SER A 70 -5.85 2.03 -1.97
CA SER A 70 -7.12 1.73 -2.62
C SER A 70 -8.14 2.86 -2.42
N PRO A 71 -9.00 3.14 -3.39
CA PRO A 71 -10.24 3.85 -3.10
C PRO A 71 -11.16 2.95 -2.29
N THR A 72 -12.12 3.55 -1.58
CA THR A 72 -13.15 2.81 -0.85
C THR A 72 -14.36 2.58 -1.74
N PHE A 73 -14.54 1.35 -2.21
CA PHE A 73 -15.70 0.92 -2.99
C PHE A 73 -16.52 -0.08 -2.18
N LYS A 74 -17.79 0.20 -1.99
CA LYS A 74 -18.69 -0.68 -1.23
C LYS A 74 -18.11 -1.04 0.16
N ALA A 75 -17.68 -0.01 0.90
CA ALA A 75 -17.14 -0.06 2.25
C ALA A 75 -15.74 -0.70 2.41
N THR A 76 -15.09 -1.17 1.35
CA THR A 76 -13.80 -1.85 1.43
C THR A 76 -12.85 -1.43 0.30
N TYR A 77 -11.64 -1.99 0.28
CA TYR A 77 -10.71 -1.86 -0.83
C TYR A 77 -11.24 -2.58 -2.08
N THR A 78 -10.69 -2.27 -3.24
CA THR A 78 -11.17 -2.77 -4.53
C THR A 78 -10.84 -4.25 -4.76
N GLY A 79 -11.67 -4.92 -5.56
CA GLY A 79 -11.35 -6.24 -6.09
C GLY A 79 -10.07 -6.27 -6.92
N LEU A 80 -9.74 -5.15 -7.60
CA LEU A 80 -8.49 -4.99 -8.34
C LEU A 80 -7.25 -5.16 -7.43
N LEU A 81 -7.24 -4.52 -6.27
CA LEU A 81 -6.18 -4.72 -5.28
C LEU A 81 -6.17 -6.16 -4.76
N LYS A 82 -7.35 -6.73 -4.48
CA LYS A 82 -7.44 -8.10 -3.97
C LYS A 82 -6.89 -9.12 -4.97
N LEU A 83 -7.17 -9.00 -6.27
CA LEU A 83 -6.62 -9.85 -7.31
C LEU A 83 -5.08 -9.86 -7.32
N PHE A 84 -4.47 -8.70 -7.13
CA PHE A 84 -3.01 -8.61 -7.03
C PHE A 84 -2.49 -9.25 -5.75
N LEU A 85 -3.14 -8.99 -4.60
CA LEU A 85 -2.74 -9.56 -3.32
C LEU A 85 -2.84 -11.10 -3.30
N GLU A 86 -3.73 -11.70 -4.09
CA GLU A 86 -3.85 -13.15 -4.23
C GLU A 86 -2.65 -13.81 -4.96
N GLN A 87 -1.81 -13.03 -5.64
CA GLN A 87 -0.61 -13.55 -6.30
C GLN A 87 0.56 -13.82 -5.34
N PHE A 88 0.47 -13.36 -4.08
CA PHE A 88 1.51 -13.58 -3.07
C PHE A 88 1.30 -14.87 -2.29
N ASP A 89 2.38 -15.52 -1.89
CA ASP A 89 2.33 -16.69 -1.01
C ASP A 89 1.80 -16.30 0.38
N GLY A 90 0.91 -17.11 0.92
CA GLY A 90 0.40 -16.93 2.28
C GLY A 90 1.51 -17.06 3.32
N GLY A 91 1.52 -16.18 4.31
CA GLY A 91 2.47 -16.17 5.42
C GLY A 91 3.88 -15.68 5.09
N THR A 92 4.32 -15.75 3.85
CA THR A 92 5.72 -15.45 3.47
C THR A 92 5.89 -14.48 2.31
N GLY A 93 4.87 -14.28 1.49
CA GLY A 93 4.98 -13.48 0.27
C GLY A 93 5.34 -12.01 0.48
N LEU A 94 5.08 -11.46 1.67
CA LEU A 94 5.48 -10.12 2.08
C LEU A 94 6.38 -10.14 3.33
N ALA A 95 7.08 -11.25 3.59
CA ALA A 95 7.99 -11.34 4.72
C ALA A 95 9.10 -10.28 4.61
N GLY A 96 9.28 -9.48 5.67
CA GLY A 96 10.26 -8.38 5.69
C GLY A 96 9.76 -7.04 5.15
N VAL A 97 8.60 -7.01 4.51
CA VAL A 97 7.98 -5.78 4.01
C VAL A 97 7.29 -5.03 5.15
N LEU A 98 7.62 -3.74 5.34
CA LEU A 98 6.81 -2.83 6.15
C LEU A 98 5.64 -2.33 5.29
N ALA A 99 4.45 -2.84 5.55
CA ALA A 99 3.24 -2.49 4.80
C ALA A 99 2.45 -1.37 5.47
N VAL A 100 2.06 -0.37 4.68
CA VAL A 100 1.23 0.77 5.12
C VAL A 100 -0.08 0.76 4.33
N PRO A 101 -1.20 0.39 4.94
CA PRO A 101 -2.50 0.42 4.28
C PRO A 101 -3.02 1.86 4.19
N LEU A 102 -3.42 2.26 2.98
CA LEU A 102 -4.00 3.56 2.67
C LEU A 102 -5.33 3.39 1.94
N MET A 103 -6.37 4.05 2.42
CA MET A 103 -7.65 4.09 1.70
C MET A 103 -8.19 5.51 1.59
N LEU A 104 -8.81 5.81 0.46
CA LEU A 104 -9.47 7.09 0.20
C LEU A 104 -10.98 6.87 0.06
N GLY A 105 -11.76 7.78 0.61
CA GLY A 105 -13.21 7.76 0.45
C GLY A 105 -13.86 9.14 0.56
N ALA A 106 -15.14 9.20 0.19
CA ALA A 106 -15.89 10.46 0.13
C ALA A 106 -16.30 11.02 1.50
N GLY A 107 -16.23 10.21 2.56
CA GLY A 107 -16.64 10.63 3.91
C GLY A 107 -16.15 9.66 4.99
N PRO A 108 -16.34 10.00 6.27
CA PRO A 108 -15.69 9.31 7.39
C PRO A 108 -16.31 7.96 7.77
N ALA A 109 -17.39 7.53 7.13
CA ALA A 109 -18.12 6.31 7.51
C ALA A 109 -17.25 5.04 7.47
N HIS A 110 -16.18 5.05 6.68
CA HIS A 110 -15.28 3.91 6.50
C HIS A 110 -13.86 4.21 6.98
N ALA A 111 -13.68 5.15 7.91
CA ALA A 111 -12.36 5.57 8.39
C ALA A 111 -11.51 4.44 8.98
N LEU A 112 -12.13 3.38 9.46
CA LEU A 112 -11.43 2.20 9.99
C LEU A 112 -11.16 1.11 8.94
N ALA A 113 -11.61 1.27 7.70
CA ALA A 113 -11.46 0.25 6.66
C ALA A 113 -9.98 -0.13 6.36
N PRO A 114 -9.00 0.79 6.36
CA PRO A 114 -7.61 0.41 6.19
C PRO A 114 -7.12 -0.58 7.25
N ASP A 115 -7.46 -0.35 8.53
CA ASP A 115 -7.04 -1.20 9.63
C ASP A 115 -7.86 -2.50 9.75
N LEU A 116 -9.17 -2.45 9.52
CA LEU A 116 -10.04 -3.59 9.76
C LEU A 116 -10.17 -4.53 8.55
N LEU A 117 -9.93 -4.03 7.34
CA LEU A 117 -10.19 -4.80 6.11
C LEU A 117 -8.92 -5.04 5.28
N LEU A 118 -8.08 -4.04 5.04
CA LEU A 118 -6.88 -4.20 4.23
C LEU A 118 -5.70 -4.76 5.04
N LYS A 119 -5.44 -4.21 6.21
CA LYS A 119 -4.34 -4.61 7.08
C LYS A 119 -4.32 -6.10 7.43
N PRO A 120 -5.44 -6.75 7.78
CA PRO A 120 -5.45 -8.19 8.05
C PRO A 120 -4.99 -9.04 6.87
N VAL A 121 -5.31 -8.63 5.64
CA VAL A 121 -4.85 -9.34 4.43
C VAL A 121 -3.34 -9.20 4.25
N LEU A 122 -2.78 -8.01 4.48
CA LEU A 122 -1.34 -7.79 4.39
C LEU A 122 -0.56 -8.60 5.44
N VAL A 123 -1.12 -8.70 6.66
CA VAL A 123 -0.55 -9.54 7.74
C VAL A 123 -0.64 -11.03 7.40
N GLU A 124 -1.73 -11.49 6.79
CA GLU A 124 -1.88 -12.88 6.31
C GLU A 124 -0.80 -13.23 5.27
N LEU A 125 -0.37 -12.26 4.47
CA LEU A 125 0.73 -12.43 3.50
C LEU A 125 2.13 -12.34 4.12
N GLY A 126 2.24 -12.13 5.43
CA GLY A 126 3.51 -12.06 6.16
C GLY A 126 4.10 -10.66 6.34
N ALA A 127 3.39 -9.59 5.93
CA ALA A 127 3.90 -8.24 6.09
C ALA A 127 3.93 -7.78 7.56
N THR A 128 4.91 -6.93 7.89
CA THR A 128 4.89 -6.14 9.11
C THR A 128 3.98 -4.92 8.91
N ALA A 129 2.79 -4.92 9.48
CA ALA A 129 1.83 -3.81 9.40
C ALA A 129 1.69 -3.08 10.75
N ALA A 130 2.83 -2.60 11.27
CA ALA A 130 2.90 -2.00 12.61
C ALA A 130 2.35 -0.58 12.68
N LEU A 131 2.30 0.15 11.57
CA LEU A 131 1.73 1.49 11.51
C LEU A 131 0.20 1.41 11.42
N PRO A 132 -0.53 2.39 12.00
CA PRO A 132 -1.97 2.50 11.76
C PRO A 132 -2.27 2.68 10.27
N GLY A 133 -3.36 2.09 9.83
CA GLY A 133 -3.87 2.36 8.49
C GLY A 133 -4.30 3.83 8.34
N LEU A 134 -4.04 4.42 7.18
CA LEU A 134 -4.40 5.80 6.90
C LEU A 134 -5.67 5.85 6.03
N TYR A 135 -6.68 6.58 6.51
CA TYR A 135 -7.87 6.89 5.75
C TYR A 135 -7.91 8.38 5.41
N LEU A 136 -8.11 8.72 4.14
CA LEU A 136 -8.12 10.08 3.64
C LEU A 136 -9.45 10.43 2.97
N SER A 137 -9.86 11.69 3.10
CA SER A 137 -10.90 12.26 2.25
C SER A 137 -10.39 12.42 0.82
N ASP A 138 -11.09 11.87 -0.16
CA ASP A 138 -10.72 11.95 -1.56
C ASP A 138 -10.84 13.37 -2.15
N ARG A 139 -11.41 14.31 -1.38
CA ARG A 139 -11.62 15.72 -1.76
C ARG A 139 -10.60 16.67 -1.16
N THR A 140 -10.02 16.34 0.00
CA THR A 140 -9.24 17.29 0.81
C THR A 140 -7.84 16.80 1.16
N TYR A 141 -7.46 15.55 0.82
CA TYR A 141 -6.19 14.93 1.24
C TYR A 141 -4.93 15.76 0.91
N GLU A 142 -4.99 16.62 -0.11
CA GLU A 142 -3.85 17.48 -0.49
C GLU A 142 -3.71 18.70 0.43
N THR A 143 -4.77 19.11 1.12
CA THR A 143 -4.82 20.39 1.83
C THR A 143 -5.24 20.31 3.28
N ASP A 144 -5.71 19.14 3.75
CA ASP A 144 -6.23 18.98 5.13
C ASP A 144 -5.12 18.71 6.17
N GLY A 145 -3.88 18.54 5.74
CA GLY A 145 -2.73 18.30 6.61
C GLY A 145 -2.67 16.91 7.26
N VAL A 146 -3.58 16.00 6.91
CA VAL A 146 -3.64 14.66 7.53
C VAL A 146 -2.42 13.82 7.17
N ILE A 147 -1.94 13.88 5.92
CA ILE A 147 -0.71 13.19 5.48
C ILE A 147 0.49 13.73 6.24
N ASP A 148 0.62 15.06 6.38
CA ASP A 148 1.75 15.68 7.07
C ASP A 148 1.77 15.29 8.56
N ALA A 149 0.62 15.33 9.23
CA ALA A 149 0.49 14.91 10.62
C ALA A 149 0.83 13.42 10.81
N TYR A 150 0.36 12.56 9.89
CA TYR A 150 0.66 11.14 9.93
C TYR A 150 2.16 10.90 9.73
N THR A 151 2.77 11.49 8.71
CA THR A 151 4.18 11.28 8.39
C THR A 151 5.10 11.87 9.46
N ALA A 152 4.80 13.03 10.02
CA ALA A 152 5.55 13.60 11.14
C ALA A 152 5.59 12.65 12.34
N ARG A 153 4.49 11.99 12.65
CA ARG A 153 4.37 11.04 13.75
C ARG A 153 5.06 9.71 13.48
N TRP A 154 4.87 9.14 12.28
CA TRP A 154 5.19 7.73 12.00
C TRP A 154 6.49 7.53 11.23
N ARG A 155 7.08 8.56 10.60
CA ARG A 155 8.38 8.46 9.92
C ARG A 155 9.49 7.89 10.79
N PRO A 156 9.69 8.34 12.05
CA PRO A 156 10.75 7.77 12.90
C PRO A 156 10.53 6.27 13.19
N VAL A 157 9.26 5.86 13.36
CA VAL A 157 8.91 4.45 13.58
C VAL A 157 9.14 3.62 12.33
N ALA A 158 8.71 4.12 11.16
CA ALA A 158 8.94 3.46 9.88
C ALA A 158 10.44 3.28 9.60
N ALA A 159 11.25 4.31 9.87
CA ALA A 159 12.70 4.24 9.71
C ALA A 159 13.35 3.20 10.63
N ALA A 160 12.92 3.12 11.89
CA ALA A 160 13.43 2.15 12.85
C ALA A 160 13.07 0.70 12.48
N LEU A 161 11.83 0.48 12.00
CA LEU A 161 11.38 -0.85 11.58
C LEU A 161 12.08 -1.34 10.31
N ALA A 162 12.28 -0.45 9.34
CA ALA A 162 12.98 -0.79 8.10
C ALA A 162 14.49 -1.03 8.30
N ALA A 163 15.09 -0.47 9.35
CA ALA A 163 16.50 -0.72 9.70
C ALA A 163 16.69 -1.99 10.55
N ALA A 164 15.62 -2.58 11.06
CA ALA A 164 15.70 -3.80 11.86
C ALA A 164 16.08 -4.99 10.97
N PRO A 165 16.97 -5.90 11.42
CA PRO A 165 17.27 -7.11 10.66
C PRO A 165 15.99 -7.94 10.46
N ASN A 166 15.76 -8.36 9.22
CA ASN A 166 14.61 -9.21 8.91
C ASN A 166 14.78 -10.57 9.60
N PRO A 167 13.87 -10.98 10.51
CA PRO A 167 13.98 -12.26 11.21
C PRO A 167 13.77 -13.49 10.30
N ALA A 168 13.45 -13.30 9.02
CA ALA A 168 13.16 -14.37 8.04
C ALA A 168 14.40 -14.85 7.27
N HIS A 169 15.62 -14.41 7.63
CA HIS A 169 16.90 -14.92 7.09
C HIS A 169 17.73 -15.61 8.15
#